data_ee746c10ace873232e2fc0f03ca3e9d5
#
_entry.id   ee746c10ace873232e2fc0f03ca3e9d5
#
_cell.length_a   1.000
_cell.length_b   1.000
_cell.length_c   1.000
_cell.angle_alpha   90.00
_cell.angle_beta   90.00
_cell.angle_gamma   90.00
#
_symmetry.space_group_name_H-M   'P 1'
#
loop_
_entity.id
_entity.type
_entity.pdbx_description
1 polymer ?
#
loop_
_entity_poly.entity_id
_entity_poly.type
_entity_poly.pdbx_seq_one_letter_code
_entity_poly.pdbx_strand_id
1 'polypeptide(L)'
;MGGTVLFDAATGIDLPVQARKVGYVFQDGRLFPHMTVARNLSYGGSAYAERVIAMLGISSLLQRMPATLSGGERQRVALGRALMSGPRILLMDEPLSALDAERKEEILPYLERLRDETKLPILYVSHDMSEVARLATTLVILDCGKVLRAGAVTEVLSDPASVRSLGVREAGVVITGTVESYDATDDLSRFVFDGGALILPCRLGPEGAIARVRVAASDVILSGTAPKEISALNVLPVKVTGLAQGKGPGVAVGLQAGSARLLARVTRRSAAALELKEGQEIFAIIKATAVARRDIGHS
;
A
#
# COMPACT_ATOMS: atom_id res chain seq x y z
N MET A 1 13.07 -0.95 -20.98
CA MET A 1 12.55 0.23 -20.26
C MET A 1 12.22 1.28 -21.32
N GLY A 2 10.95 1.56 -21.58
CA GLY A 2 10.54 2.45 -22.68
C GLY A 2 11.17 2.06 -24.04
N GLY A 3 11.19 0.79 -24.40
CA GLY A 3 11.80 0.27 -25.61
C GLY A 3 13.34 0.09 -25.57
N THR A 4 14.03 0.58 -24.53
CA THR A 4 15.48 0.42 -24.39
C THR A 4 15.81 -0.86 -23.61
N VAL A 5 16.59 -1.75 -24.21
CA VAL A 5 17.14 -2.94 -23.54
C VAL A 5 18.33 -2.48 -22.68
N LEU A 6 18.29 -2.76 -21.38
CA LEU A 6 19.36 -2.39 -20.44
C LEU A 6 20.42 -3.49 -20.30
N PHE A 7 19.96 -4.73 -20.35
CA PHE A 7 20.78 -5.93 -20.27
C PHE A 7 20.11 -7.06 -21.07
N ASP A 8 20.90 -7.74 -21.89
CA ASP A 8 20.48 -8.95 -22.59
C ASP A 8 21.73 -9.80 -22.85
N ALA A 9 21.86 -10.90 -22.11
CA ALA A 9 22.98 -11.82 -22.25
C ALA A 9 23.04 -12.51 -23.61
N ALA A 10 21.88 -12.74 -24.26
CA ALA A 10 21.82 -13.42 -25.55
C ALA A 10 22.34 -12.54 -26.70
N THR A 11 22.13 -11.24 -26.62
CA THR A 11 22.58 -10.25 -27.63
C THR A 11 23.83 -9.48 -27.19
N GLY A 12 24.40 -9.78 -26.03
CA GLY A 12 25.59 -9.12 -25.49
C GLY A 12 25.38 -7.65 -25.09
N ILE A 13 24.14 -7.24 -24.86
CA ILE A 13 23.84 -5.87 -24.40
C ILE A 13 24.03 -5.81 -22.88
N ASP A 14 24.93 -4.91 -22.43
CA ASP A 14 25.12 -4.57 -21.03
C ASP A 14 25.41 -3.07 -20.90
N LEU A 15 24.35 -2.27 -20.73
CA LEU A 15 24.51 -0.83 -20.56
C LEU A 15 25.19 -0.53 -19.23
N PRO A 16 26.22 0.33 -19.20
CA PRO A 16 26.86 0.74 -17.95
C PRO A 16 25.82 1.41 -17.03
N VAL A 17 25.99 1.23 -15.71
CA VAL A 17 25.02 1.65 -14.70
C VAL A 17 24.61 3.12 -14.84
N GLN A 18 25.56 4.00 -15.14
CA GLN A 18 25.32 5.43 -15.32
C GLN A 18 24.40 5.75 -16.51
N ALA A 19 24.46 4.93 -17.56
CA ALA A 19 23.63 5.09 -18.76
C ALA A 19 22.20 4.57 -18.56
N ARG A 20 21.95 3.76 -17.53
CA ARG A 20 20.63 3.18 -17.27
C ARG A 20 19.63 4.20 -16.72
N LYS A 21 20.10 5.34 -16.20
CA LYS A 21 19.28 6.40 -15.59
C LYS A 21 18.28 5.85 -14.57
N VAL A 22 18.78 5.07 -13.63
CA VAL A 22 18.02 4.47 -12.52
C VAL A 22 18.29 5.28 -11.26
N GLY A 23 17.22 5.75 -10.61
CA GLY A 23 17.29 6.21 -9.23
C GLY A 23 17.17 5.01 -8.29
N TYR A 24 18.06 4.91 -7.31
CA TYR A 24 18.01 3.81 -6.34
C TYR A 24 17.95 4.35 -4.91
N VAL A 25 16.95 3.91 -4.16
CA VAL A 25 16.78 4.20 -2.74
C VAL A 25 17.00 2.91 -1.96
N PHE A 26 18.06 2.89 -1.17
CA PHE A 26 18.41 1.76 -0.32
C PHE A 26 17.63 1.80 1.00
N GLN A 27 17.55 0.68 1.66
CA GLN A 27 16.98 0.54 2.99
C GLN A 27 17.59 1.54 4.00
N ASP A 28 18.92 1.70 4.03
CA ASP A 28 19.64 2.59 4.94
C ASP A 28 19.81 4.05 4.45
N GLY A 29 19.19 4.43 3.33
CA GLY A 29 19.31 5.77 2.73
C GLY A 29 20.71 6.15 2.23
N ARG A 30 21.78 5.61 2.77
CA ARG A 30 23.22 5.76 2.37
C ARG A 30 23.62 7.18 2.02
N LEU A 31 23.28 8.15 2.90
CA LEU A 31 23.72 9.53 2.74
C LEU A 31 25.22 9.67 3.01
N PHE A 32 25.87 10.63 2.33
CA PHE A 32 27.26 10.97 2.59
C PHE A 32 27.36 11.71 3.93
N PRO A 33 27.99 11.12 4.97
CA PRO A 33 27.94 11.67 6.33
C PRO A 33 28.71 12.99 6.49
N HIS A 34 29.67 13.26 5.61
CA HIS A 34 30.50 14.46 5.59
C HIS A 34 29.94 15.61 4.74
N MET A 35 28.76 15.42 4.16
CA MET A 35 28.07 16.43 3.33
C MET A 35 26.79 16.88 4.01
N THR A 36 26.47 18.15 3.91
CA THR A 36 25.14 18.66 4.28
C THR A 36 24.06 18.04 3.42
N VAL A 37 22.78 18.16 3.83
CA VAL A 37 21.64 17.74 3.02
C VAL A 37 21.68 18.37 1.62
N ALA A 38 21.93 19.68 1.53
CA ALA A 38 22.03 20.37 0.24
C ALA A 38 23.08 19.74 -0.68
N ARG A 39 24.27 19.41 -0.13
CA ARG A 39 25.35 18.76 -0.90
C ARG A 39 25.01 17.30 -1.27
N ASN A 40 24.33 16.57 -0.39
CA ASN A 40 23.84 15.23 -0.70
C ASN A 40 22.86 15.26 -1.88
N LEU A 41 21.94 16.22 -1.89
CA LEU A 41 20.96 16.39 -2.97
C LEU A 41 21.67 16.77 -4.28
N SER A 42 22.55 17.78 -4.26
CA SER A 42 23.27 18.24 -5.45
C SER A 42 24.22 17.19 -6.03
N TYR A 43 24.69 16.24 -5.22
CA TYR A 43 25.46 15.08 -5.70
C TYR A 43 24.63 14.18 -6.62
N GLY A 44 23.33 14.05 -6.36
CA GLY A 44 22.40 13.35 -7.26
C GLY A 44 22.16 14.09 -8.58
N GLY A 45 22.37 15.39 -8.60
CA GLY A 45 22.09 16.27 -9.73
C GLY A 45 21.33 17.51 -9.31
N SER A 46 20.75 18.19 -10.29
CA SER A 46 19.94 19.40 -10.06
C SER A 46 18.56 19.31 -10.73
N ALA A 47 18.21 18.17 -11.28
CA ALA A 47 16.93 18.00 -11.94
C ALA A 47 15.78 18.27 -10.97
N TYR A 48 14.92 19.22 -11.34
CA TYR A 48 13.70 19.56 -10.59
C TYR A 48 13.93 19.93 -9.12
N ALA A 49 15.09 20.53 -8.76
CA ALA A 49 15.54 20.76 -7.40
C ALA A 49 14.47 21.40 -6.51
N GLU A 50 13.89 22.53 -6.91
CA GLU A 50 12.86 23.23 -6.13
C GLU A 50 11.62 22.36 -5.92
N ARG A 51 11.15 21.71 -6.98
CA ARG A 51 9.97 20.83 -6.93
C ARG A 51 10.20 19.62 -6.00
N VAL A 52 11.36 18.97 -6.09
CA VAL A 52 11.71 17.81 -5.26
C VAL A 52 11.84 18.21 -3.79
N ILE A 53 12.49 19.35 -3.49
CA ILE A 53 12.65 19.86 -2.13
C ILE A 53 11.29 20.19 -1.52
N ALA A 54 10.41 20.87 -2.27
CA ALA A 54 9.07 21.21 -1.81
C ALA A 54 8.19 19.97 -1.63
N MET A 55 8.19 19.04 -2.61
CA MET A 55 7.42 17.80 -2.56
C MET A 55 7.77 16.98 -1.31
N LEU A 56 9.06 16.87 -0.99
CA LEU A 56 9.54 16.07 0.13
C LEU A 56 9.58 16.82 1.47
N GLY A 57 9.25 18.11 1.49
CA GLY A 57 9.23 18.92 2.71
C GLY A 57 10.58 19.00 3.42
N ILE A 58 11.70 19.10 2.66
CA ILE A 58 13.07 19.07 3.19
C ILE A 58 13.79 20.42 3.17
N SER A 59 13.07 21.50 2.86
CA SER A 59 13.66 22.85 2.77
C SER A 59 14.37 23.29 4.04
N SER A 60 13.80 23.01 5.22
CA SER A 60 14.41 23.37 6.53
C SER A 60 15.62 22.50 6.90
N LEU A 61 15.86 21.41 6.17
CA LEU A 61 16.91 20.46 6.46
C LEU A 61 18.19 20.73 5.67
N LEU A 62 18.18 21.59 4.68
CA LEU A 62 19.25 21.75 3.67
C LEU A 62 20.65 21.99 4.27
N GLN A 63 20.75 22.72 5.38
CA GLN A 63 22.02 23.03 6.04
C GLN A 63 22.42 21.99 7.11
N ARG A 64 21.55 21.02 7.40
CA ARG A 64 21.82 20.01 8.42
C ARG A 64 22.74 18.91 7.90
N MET A 65 23.40 18.24 8.83
CA MET A 65 24.23 17.05 8.56
C MET A 65 23.40 15.77 8.72
N PRO A 66 23.67 14.69 7.97
CA PRO A 66 22.93 13.44 8.07
C PRO A 66 22.81 12.84 9.48
N ALA A 67 23.84 13.03 10.31
CA ALA A 67 23.86 12.55 11.69
C ALA A 67 22.82 13.21 12.60
N THR A 68 22.34 14.42 12.23
CA THR A 68 21.35 15.18 13.01
C THR A 68 19.92 14.97 12.53
N LEU A 69 19.72 14.13 11.53
CA LEU A 69 18.41 13.84 10.95
C LEU A 69 17.73 12.67 11.65
N SER A 70 16.40 12.72 11.77
CA SER A 70 15.60 11.55 12.13
C SER A 70 15.68 10.48 11.02
N GLY A 71 15.22 9.25 11.30
CA GLY A 71 15.15 8.18 10.28
C GLY A 71 14.33 8.59 9.07
N GLY A 72 13.16 9.18 9.30
CA GLY A 72 12.28 9.67 8.25
C GLY A 72 12.85 10.82 7.44
N GLU A 73 13.51 11.78 8.11
CA GLU A 73 14.20 12.88 7.42
C GLU A 73 15.34 12.34 6.53
N ARG A 74 16.14 11.38 7.04
CA ARG A 74 17.19 10.73 6.24
C ARG A 74 16.62 10.07 5.00
N GLN A 75 15.51 9.36 5.14
CA GLN A 75 14.88 8.65 4.02
C GLN A 75 14.34 9.63 2.97
N ARG A 76 13.69 10.74 3.38
CA ARG A 76 13.25 11.79 2.46
C ARG A 76 14.42 12.44 1.71
N VAL A 77 15.54 12.67 2.37
CA VAL A 77 16.77 13.19 1.72
C VAL A 77 17.35 12.18 0.73
N ALA A 78 17.38 10.88 1.07
CA ALA A 78 17.85 9.83 0.18
C ALA A 78 16.98 9.72 -1.08
N LEU A 79 15.66 9.79 -0.91
CA LEU A 79 14.70 9.84 -2.01
C LEU A 79 14.92 11.09 -2.88
N GLY A 80 15.09 12.25 -2.25
CA GLY A 80 15.40 13.51 -2.94
C GLY A 80 16.66 13.39 -3.78
N ARG A 81 17.75 12.84 -3.25
CA ARG A 81 19.00 12.61 -3.98
C ARG A 81 18.79 11.68 -5.20
N ALA A 82 18.01 10.62 -5.05
CA ALA A 82 17.69 9.72 -6.16
C ALA A 82 16.87 10.43 -7.26
N LEU A 83 15.90 11.27 -6.89
CA LEU A 83 15.08 12.03 -7.83
C LEU A 83 15.85 13.15 -8.55
N MET A 84 16.81 13.78 -7.87
CA MET A 84 17.67 14.84 -8.45
C MET A 84 18.51 14.37 -9.63
N SER A 85 18.76 13.06 -9.75
CA SER A 85 19.49 12.50 -10.90
C SER A 85 18.66 12.47 -12.20
N GLY A 86 17.38 12.85 -12.17
CA GLY A 86 16.47 12.78 -13.29
C GLY A 86 16.28 11.34 -13.81
N PRO A 87 15.94 10.39 -12.94
CA PRO A 87 15.87 8.98 -13.32
C PRO A 87 14.71 8.71 -14.25
N ARG A 88 14.82 7.62 -15.04
CA ARG A 88 13.72 7.09 -15.87
C ARG A 88 12.89 6.03 -15.14
N ILE A 89 13.41 5.49 -14.05
CA ILE A 89 12.75 4.56 -13.14
C ILE A 89 13.35 4.74 -11.74
N LEU A 90 12.53 4.60 -10.72
CA LEU A 90 12.95 4.61 -9.32
C LEU A 90 12.83 3.20 -8.74
N LEU A 91 13.91 2.70 -8.20
CA LEU A 91 13.96 1.43 -7.48
C LEU A 91 14.04 1.74 -5.99
N MET A 92 13.14 1.19 -5.21
CA MET A 92 13.10 1.32 -3.75
C MET A 92 13.12 -0.06 -3.12
N ASP A 93 14.16 -0.34 -2.36
CA ASP A 93 14.38 -1.65 -1.74
C ASP A 93 14.14 -1.53 -0.24
N GLU A 94 12.96 -1.97 0.19
CA GLU A 94 12.47 -1.89 1.57
C GLU A 94 12.71 -0.51 2.23
N PRO A 95 12.35 0.61 1.59
CA PRO A 95 12.82 1.93 2.01
C PRO A 95 12.31 2.36 3.38
N LEU A 96 11.26 1.73 3.91
CA LEU A 96 10.65 2.10 5.19
C LEU A 96 10.85 1.05 6.29
N SER A 97 11.52 -0.07 6.00
CA SER A 97 11.63 -1.20 6.95
C SER A 97 12.38 -0.89 8.25
N ALA A 98 13.32 0.08 8.21
CA ALA A 98 14.08 0.52 9.37
C ALA A 98 13.35 1.57 10.24
N LEU A 99 12.10 1.92 9.91
CA LEU A 99 11.32 2.95 10.58
C LEU A 99 10.21 2.34 11.44
N ASP A 100 9.95 2.98 12.58
CA ASP A 100 8.76 2.70 13.38
C ASP A 100 7.47 3.18 12.68
N ALA A 101 6.33 2.76 13.19
CA ALA A 101 5.03 3.03 12.57
C ALA A 101 4.74 4.54 12.44
N GLU A 102 5.11 5.34 13.44
CA GLU A 102 4.87 6.79 13.45
C GLU A 102 5.67 7.48 12.33
N ARG A 103 6.95 7.13 12.18
CA ARG A 103 7.81 7.67 11.11
C ARG A 103 7.42 7.19 9.72
N LYS A 104 6.89 5.98 9.59
CA LYS A 104 6.30 5.52 8.31
C LYS A 104 5.13 6.40 7.90
N GLU A 105 4.23 6.73 8.84
CA GLU A 105 3.09 7.61 8.57
C GLU A 105 3.50 9.04 8.16
N GLU A 106 4.66 9.52 8.62
CA GLU A 106 5.20 10.81 8.17
C GLU A 106 5.68 10.78 6.71
N ILE A 107 6.17 9.63 6.21
CA ILE A 107 6.80 9.52 4.89
C ILE A 107 5.79 9.10 3.81
N LEU A 108 4.88 8.22 4.15
CA LEU A 108 3.93 7.65 3.18
C LEU A 108 3.18 8.70 2.35
N PRO A 109 2.72 9.84 2.92
CA PRO A 109 2.10 10.90 2.12
C PRO A 109 3.01 11.50 1.04
N TYR A 110 4.33 11.55 1.27
CA TYR A 110 5.27 12.02 0.25
C TYR A 110 5.46 11.01 -0.89
N LEU A 111 5.40 9.70 -0.57
CA LEU A 111 5.45 8.65 -1.57
C LEU A 111 4.15 8.57 -2.38
N GLU A 112 3.00 8.78 -1.74
CA GLU A 112 1.71 8.90 -2.41
C GLU A 112 1.73 10.08 -3.40
N ARG A 113 2.15 11.26 -2.96
CA ARG A 113 2.32 12.43 -3.83
C ARG A 113 3.29 12.17 -4.97
N LEU A 114 4.42 11.49 -4.71
CA LEU A 114 5.37 11.12 -5.75
C LEU A 114 4.73 10.23 -6.81
N ARG A 115 3.95 9.22 -6.39
CA ARG A 115 3.18 8.33 -7.28
C ARG A 115 2.21 9.12 -8.15
N ASP A 116 1.46 10.04 -7.55
CA ASP A 116 0.35 10.74 -8.21
C ASP A 116 0.82 11.92 -9.05
N GLU A 117 1.81 12.69 -8.58
CA GLU A 117 2.31 13.89 -9.26
C GLU A 117 3.34 13.61 -10.34
N THR A 118 3.92 12.40 -10.36
CA THR A 118 4.95 12.05 -11.34
C THR A 118 4.51 10.90 -12.23
N LYS A 119 5.00 10.91 -13.48
CA LYS A 119 4.84 9.76 -14.40
C LYS A 119 6.03 8.80 -14.31
N LEU A 120 6.83 8.91 -13.26
CA LEU A 120 8.03 8.09 -13.06
C LEU A 120 7.60 6.68 -12.65
N PRO A 121 7.97 5.64 -13.41
CA PRO A 121 7.76 4.27 -12.96
C PRO A 121 8.54 4.00 -11.68
N ILE A 122 7.87 3.38 -10.71
CA ILE A 122 8.45 3.04 -9.41
C ILE A 122 8.37 1.53 -9.23
N LEU A 123 9.51 0.88 -8.97
CA LEU A 123 9.56 -0.48 -8.50
C LEU A 123 9.84 -0.45 -6.99
N TYR A 124 8.83 -0.83 -6.21
CA TYR A 124 8.84 -0.77 -4.76
C TYR A 124 8.86 -2.18 -4.18
N VAL A 125 9.91 -2.52 -3.45
CA VAL A 125 10.01 -3.79 -2.73
C VAL A 125 9.64 -3.57 -1.28
N SER A 126 8.67 -4.30 -0.79
CA SER A 126 8.24 -4.28 0.61
C SER A 126 7.63 -5.62 1.01
N HIS A 127 7.71 -5.95 2.29
CA HIS A 127 6.96 -7.03 2.93
C HIS A 127 5.78 -6.50 3.77
N ASP A 128 5.59 -5.18 3.85
CA ASP A 128 4.51 -4.52 4.60
C ASP A 128 3.30 -4.28 3.66
N MET A 129 2.22 -5.02 3.90
CA MET A 129 1.02 -4.92 3.06
C MET A 129 0.28 -3.59 3.21
N SER A 130 0.47 -2.84 4.29
CA SER A 130 -0.10 -1.50 4.43
C SER A 130 0.58 -0.52 3.45
N GLU A 131 1.92 -0.60 3.31
CA GLU A 131 2.66 0.17 2.30
C GLU A 131 2.21 -0.20 0.88
N VAL A 132 2.13 -1.51 0.59
CA VAL A 132 1.68 -2.03 -0.72
C VAL A 132 0.27 -1.55 -1.04
N ALA A 133 -0.66 -1.62 -0.09
CA ALA A 133 -2.04 -1.19 -0.26
C ALA A 133 -2.15 0.30 -0.61
N ARG A 134 -1.33 1.13 0.00
CA ARG A 134 -1.31 2.59 -0.22
C ARG A 134 -0.63 2.98 -1.53
N LEU A 135 0.49 2.34 -1.87
CA LEU A 135 1.39 2.80 -2.93
C LEU A 135 1.25 2.03 -4.24
N ALA A 136 1.00 0.71 -4.21
CA ALA A 136 1.06 -0.09 -5.41
C ALA A 136 -0.19 0.03 -6.29
N THR A 137 0.02 0.06 -7.61
CA THR A 137 -1.03 -0.14 -8.63
C THR A 137 -1.02 -1.57 -9.15
N THR A 138 0.18 -2.14 -9.28
CA THR A 138 0.44 -3.51 -9.71
C THR A 138 1.22 -4.23 -8.62
N LEU A 139 0.84 -5.45 -8.30
CA LEU A 139 1.52 -6.31 -7.33
C LEU A 139 2.12 -7.53 -8.04
N VAL A 140 3.37 -7.82 -7.69
CA VAL A 140 4.06 -9.05 -8.10
C VAL A 140 4.48 -9.79 -6.85
N ILE A 141 3.98 -11.00 -6.65
CA ILE A 141 4.33 -11.88 -5.53
C ILE A 141 5.47 -12.79 -5.99
N LEU A 142 6.57 -12.75 -5.25
CA LEU A 142 7.75 -13.58 -5.48
C LEU A 142 7.92 -14.61 -4.35
N ASP A 143 8.26 -15.83 -4.71
CA ASP A 143 8.69 -16.86 -3.78
C ASP A 143 9.83 -17.68 -4.38
N CYS A 144 10.92 -17.83 -3.65
CA CYS A 144 12.12 -18.55 -4.10
C CYS A 144 12.59 -18.15 -5.50
N GLY A 145 12.56 -16.83 -5.82
CA GLY A 145 12.98 -16.29 -7.10
C GLY A 145 12.01 -16.50 -8.27
N LYS A 146 10.80 -17.03 -8.01
CA LYS A 146 9.77 -17.25 -9.03
C LYS A 146 8.59 -16.33 -8.81
N VAL A 147 8.03 -15.84 -9.91
CA VAL A 147 6.77 -15.09 -9.88
C VAL A 147 5.64 -16.08 -9.64
N LEU A 148 4.99 -15.96 -8.49
CA LEU A 148 3.80 -16.76 -8.16
C LEU A 148 2.53 -16.12 -8.75
N ARG A 149 2.46 -14.79 -8.68
CA ARG A 149 1.31 -14.03 -9.16
C ARG A 149 1.72 -12.60 -9.53
N ALA A 150 1.05 -12.04 -10.53
CA ALA A 150 1.21 -10.64 -10.91
C ALA A 150 -0.14 -10.11 -11.44
N GLY A 151 -0.45 -8.86 -11.14
CA GLY A 151 -1.70 -8.23 -11.59
C GLY A 151 -2.00 -6.93 -10.83
N ALA A 152 -3.19 -6.38 -11.05
CA ALA A 152 -3.67 -5.24 -10.29
C ALA A 152 -3.69 -5.57 -8.79
N VAL A 153 -3.26 -4.64 -7.94
CA VAL A 153 -3.16 -4.87 -6.49
C VAL A 153 -4.50 -5.30 -5.90
N THR A 154 -5.59 -4.69 -6.35
CA THR A 154 -6.96 -5.03 -5.91
C THR A 154 -7.37 -6.45 -6.27
N GLU A 155 -6.97 -6.96 -7.43
CA GLU A 155 -7.26 -8.32 -7.87
C GLU A 155 -6.42 -9.35 -7.14
N VAL A 156 -5.10 -9.10 -7.05
CA VAL A 156 -4.17 -10.04 -6.42
C VAL A 156 -4.44 -10.18 -4.93
N LEU A 157 -4.74 -9.08 -4.23
CA LEU A 157 -5.02 -9.12 -2.79
C LEU A 157 -6.38 -9.72 -2.46
N SER A 158 -7.39 -9.55 -3.32
CA SER A 158 -8.75 -10.08 -3.09
C SER A 158 -8.92 -11.55 -3.45
N ASP A 159 -7.94 -12.17 -4.10
CA ASP A 159 -8.01 -13.58 -4.49
C ASP A 159 -7.72 -14.51 -3.29
N PRO A 160 -8.68 -15.35 -2.89
CA PRO A 160 -8.49 -16.32 -1.81
C PRO A 160 -7.26 -17.23 -2.00
N ALA A 161 -6.89 -17.53 -3.25
CA ALA A 161 -5.71 -18.34 -3.55
C ALA A 161 -4.39 -17.65 -3.21
N SER A 162 -4.36 -16.31 -3.29
CA SER A 162 -3.18 -15.48 -2.96
C SER A 162 -2.82 -15.51 -1.46
N VAL A 163 -3.77 -15.83 -0.57
CA VAL A 163 -3.55 -15.91 0.88
C VAL A 163 -2.44 -16.89 1.25
N ARG A 164 -2.28 -17.95 0.46
CA ARG A 164 -1.20 -18.93 0.68
C ARG A 164 0.19 -18.37 0.48
N SER A 165 0.30 -17.44 -0.46
CA SER A 165 1.59 -16.85 -0.88
C SER A 165 1.93 -15.58 -0.11
N LEU A 166 0.93 -14.77 0.23
CA LEU A 166 1.10 -13.53 1.00
C LEU A 166 1.33 -13.78 2.49
N GLY A 167 0.90 -14.94 2.98
CA GLY A 167 0.85 -15.19 4.41
C GLY A 167 -0.50 -14.81 5.01
N VAL A 168 -0.81 -15.54 6.06
CA VAL A 168 -2.13 -15.52 6.70
C VAL A 168 -2.49 -14.18 7.36
N ARG A 169 -1.48 -13.43 7.84
CA ARG A 169 -1.66 -12.15 8.54
C ARG A 169 -1.76 -10.98 7.58
N GLU A 170 -1.18 -11.14 6.40
CA GLU A 170 -1.07 -10.06 5.41
C GLU A 170 -2.24 -10.05 4.40
N ALA A 171 -3.06 -11.11 4.41
CA ALA A 171 -4.23 -11.21 3.55
C ALA A 171 -5.25 -10.12 3.85
N GLY A 172 -5.75 -9.47 2.81
CA GLY A 172 -6.72 -8.40 2.92
C GLY A 172 -7.11 -7.89 1.55
N VAL A 173 -7.88 -6.84 1.51
CA VAL A 173 -8.29 -6.19 0.27
C VAL A 173 -8.02 -4.71 0.31
N VAL A 174 -7.88 -4.10 -0.84
CA VAL A 174 -7.83 -2.64 -1.01
C VAL A 174 -9.10 -2.20 -1.70
N ILE A 175 -9.85 -1.32 -1.04
CA ILE A 175 -11.07 -0.71 -1.56
C ILE A 175 -10.73 0.73 -1.92
N THR A 176 -11.04 1.14 -3.14
CA THR A 176 -10.95 2.53 -3.57
C THR A 176 -12.36 3.12 -3.57
N GLY A 177 -12.50 4.31 -3.05
CA GLY A 177 -13.79 5.00 -2.96
C GLY A 177 -13.61 6.48 -2.65
N THR A 178 -14.70 7.14 -2.31
CA THR A 178 -14.77 8.59 -2.12
C THR A 178 -15.22 8.93 -0.70
N VAL A 179 -14.64 9.94 -0.12
CA VAL A 179 -15.06 10.51 1.17
C VAL A 179 -16.37 11.27 0.94
N GLU A 180 -17.46 10.80 1.52
CA GLU A 180 -18.78 11.45 1.41
C GLU A 180 -18.97 12.52 2.47
N SER A 181 -18.57 12.24 3.72
CA SER A 181 -18.73 13.18 4.82
C SER A 181 -17.77 12.86 5.97
N TYR A 182 -17.61 13.82 6.87
CA TYR A 182 -16.86 13.67 8.11
C TYR A 182 -17.67 14.23 9.28
N ASP A 183 -17.91 13.40 10.28
CA ASP A 183 -18.51 13.80 11.57
C ASP A 183 -17.40 14.13 12.57
N ALA A 184 -17.30 15.42 12.90
CA ALA A 184 -16.29 15.91 13.84
C ALA A 184 -16.64 15.58 15.31
N THR A 185 -17.87 15.21 15.63
CA THR A 185 -18.30 14.88 16.99
C THR A 185 -17.76 13.50 17.38
N ASP A 186 -17.89 12.56 16.48
CA ASP A 186 -17.48 11.15 16.71
C ASP A 186 -16.12 10.82 16.09
N ASP A 187 -15.47 11.78 15.38
CA ASP A 187 -14.23 11.60 14.59
C ASP A 187 -14.36 10.44 13.58
N LEU A 188 -15.46 10.41 12.85
CA LEU A 188 -15.79 9.36 11.90
C LEU A 188 -15.98 9.94 10.49
N SER A 189 -15.39 9.28 9.49
CA SER A 189 -15.66 9.56 8.08
C SER A 189 -16.58 8.51 7.47
N ARG A 190 -17.51 8.95 6.63
CA ARG A 190 -18.28 8.09 5.75
C ARG A 190 -17.56 7.98 4.39
N PHE A 191 -17.13 6.78 4.08
CA PHE A 191 -16.42 6.42 2.85
C PHE A 191 -17.33 5.57 1.97
N VAL A 192 -17.56 6.00 0.74
CA VAL A 192 -18.49 5.35 -0.21
C VAL A 192 -17.71 4.70 -1.35
N PHE A 193 -18.10 3.49 -1.70
CA PHE A 193 -17.55 2.71 -2.81
C PHE A 193 -18.69 1.94 -3.50
N ASP A 194 -18.43 1.30 -4.61
CA ASP A 194 -19.48 0.61 -5.40
C ASP A 194 -20.12 -0.60 -4.69
N GLY A 195 -19.64 -1.01 -3.56
CA GLY A 195 -20.26 -2.07 -2.73
C GLY A 195 -21.04 -1.57 -1.53
N GLY A 196 -21.17 -0.25 -1.34
CA GLY A 196 -21.83 0.37 -0.19
C GLY A 196 -21.00 1.45 0.46
N ALA A 197 -21.08 1.56 1.77
CA ALA A 197 -20.34 2.55 2.54
C ALA A 197 -19.66 1.92 3.75
N LEU A 198 -18.51 2.50 4.14
CA LEU A 198 -17.82 2.21 5.40
C LEU A 198 -17.77 3.47 6.26
N ILE A 199 -18.03 3.29 7.54
CA ILE A 199 -17.76 4.26 8.58
C ILE A 199 -16.37 3.95 9.13
N LEU A 200 -15.46 4.90 9.02
CA LEU A 200 -14.05 4.71 9.34
C LEU A 200 -13.59 5.73 10.37
N PRO A 201 -12.67 5.36 11.29
CA PRO A 201 -12.15 6.28 12.29
C PRO A 201 -11.23 7.30 11.60
N CYS A 202 -11.20 8.51 12.15
CA CYS A 202 -10.44 9.68 11.68
C CYS A 202 -10.96 10.36 10.42
N ARG A 203 -10.43 11.55 10.18
CA ARG A 203 -10.70 12.33 8.98
C ARG A 203 -9.89 11.79 7.80
N LEU A 204 -10.57 11.28 6.79
CA LEU A 204 -9.98 10.70 5.59
C LEU A 204 -9.56 11.74 4.53
N GLY A 205 -10.01 12.98 4.66
CA GLY A 205 -9.76 14.05 3.70
C GLY A 205 -10.97 14.96 3.55
N PRO A 206 -10.94 15.90 2.60
CA PRO A 206 -12.11 16.68 2.26
C PRO A 206 -13.18 15.81 1.57
N GLU A 207 -14.42 16.28 1.60
CA GLU A 207 -15.52 15.68 0.86
C GLU A 207 -15.18 15.62 -0.65
N GLY A 208 -15.47 14.50 -1.28
CA GLY A 208 -15.11 14.21 -2.67
C GLY A 208 -13.69 13.68 -2.87
N ALA A 209 -12.84 13.65 -1.85
CA ALA A 209 -11.50 13.10 -1.97
C ALA A 209 -11.55 11.58 -2.23
N ILE A 210 -10.68 11.11 -3.12
CA ILE A 210 -10.50 9.69 -3.37
C ILE A 210 -9.56 9.14 -2.31
N ALA A 211 -9.96 8.04 -1.68
CA ALA A 211 -9.14 7.34 -0.71
C ALA A 211 -9.03 5.84 -1.06
N ARG A 212 -7.99 5.21 -0.54
CA ARG A 212 -7.75 3.77 -0.63
C ARG A 212 -7.73 3.21 0.78
N VAL A 213 -8.54 2.22 1.04
CA VAL A 213 -8.72 1.63 2.37
C VAL A 213 -8.39 0.14 2.31
N ARG A 214 -7.41 -0.29 3.10
CA ARG A 214 -7.10 -1.70 3.28
C ARG A 214 -7.97 -2.27 4.40
N VAL A 215 -8.64 -3.38 4.12
CA VAL A 215 -9.36 -4.18 5.11
C VAL A 215 -8.68 -5.54 5.22
N ALA A 216 -8.16 -5.85 6.39
CA ALA A 216 -7.53 -7.15 6.62
C ALA A 216 -8.59 -8.25 6.65
N ALA A 217 -8.28 -9.40 6.05
CA ALA A 217 -9.24 -10.52 5.97
C ALA A 217 -9.60 -11.09 7.35
N SER A 218 -8.72 -10.92 8.34
CA SER A 218 -8.98 -11.30 9.74
C SER A 218 -10.03 -10.45 10.44
N ASP A 219 -10.26 -9.24 9.94
CA ASP A 219 -11.13 -8.24 10.58
C ASP A 219 -12.56 -8.28 10.03
N VAL A 220 -12.80 -9.13 9.04
CA VAL A 220 -14.11 -9.37 8.44
C VAL A 220 -14.77 -10.56 9.12
N ILE A 221 -15.86 -10.29 9.82
CA ILE A 221 -16.73 -11.30 10.43
C ILE A 221 -17.84 -11.62 9.45
N LEU A 222 -18.23 -12.90 9.34
CA LEU A 222 -19.34 -13.33 8.49
C LEU A 222 -20.56 -13.71 9.31
N SER A 223 -21.74 -13.34 8.82
CA SER A 223 -23.04 -13.71 9.41
C SER A 223 -24.01 -14.13 8.32
N GLY A 224 -24.74 -15.21 8.56
CA GLY A 224 -25.80 -15.68 7.65
C GLY A 224 -27.04 -14.78 7.63
N THR A 225 -27.23 -13.94 8.66
CA THR A 225 -28.34 -13.00 8.79
C THR A 225 -27.84 -11.62 9.14
N ALA A 226 -28.62 -10.58 8.81
CA ALA A 226 -28.31 -9.21 9.21
C ALA A 226 -28.26 -9.13 10.75
N PRO A 227 -27.10 -8.77 11.34
CA PRO A 227 -26.97 -8.69 12.78
C PRO A 227 -27.73 -7.49 13.31
N LYS A 228 -28.23 -7.62 14.57
CA LYS A 228 -28.89 -6.53 15.30
C LYS A 228 -28.14 -6.29 16.61
N GLU A 229 -28.20 -5.08 17.11
CA GLU A 229 -27.64 -4.69 18.42
C GLU A 229 -26.17 -5.05 18.60
N ILE A 230 -25.34 -4.73 17.60
CA ILE A 230 -23.89 -4.94 17.61
C ILE A 230 -23.14 -3.61 17.57
N SER A 231 -21.94 -3.59 18.11
CA SER A 231 -21.08 -2.41 18.12
C SER A 231 -20.32 -2.16 16.81
N ALA A 232 -20.44 -3.04 15.81
CA ALA A 232 -19.83 -2.83 14.52
C ALA A 232 -20.70 -1.91 13.66
N LEU A 233 -20.12 -0.84 13.14
CA LEU A 233 -20.84 0.16 12.33
C LEU A 233 -21.00 -0.26 10.85
N ASN A 234 -20.14 -1.17 10.37
CA ASN A 234 -20.14 -1.57 8.97
C ASN A 234 -20.72 -2.97 8.84
N VAL A 235 -21.88 -3.07 8.22
CA VAL A 235 -22.57 -4.31 7.86
C VAL A 235 -22.91 -4.23 6.37
N LEU A 236 -22.23 -5.06 5.59
CA LEU A 236 -22.38 -5.07 4.13
C LEU A 236 -23.05 -6.36 3.67
N PRO A 237 -24.12 -6.31 2.87
CA PRO A 237 -24.60 -7.48 2.18
C PRO A 237 -23.57 -7.90 1.13
N VAL A 238 -23.21 -9.17 1.12
CA VAL A 238 -22.16 -9.70 0.24
C VAL A 238 -22.53 -11.07 -0.30
N LYS A 239 -21.97 -11.40 -1.46
CA LYS A 239 -22.08 -12.73 -2.08
C LYS A 239 -20.75 -13.46 -1.99
N VAL A 240 -20.76 -14.71 -1.58
CA VAL A 240 -19.56 -15.57 -1.57
C VAL A 240 -19.15 -15.89 -3.00
N THR A 241 -17.89 -15.61 -3.36
CA THR A 241 -17.34 -15.85 -4.70
C THR A 241 -16.43 -17.08 -4.78
N GLY A 242 -16.04 -17.63 -3.64
CA GLY A 242 -15.21 -18.81 -3.59
C GLY A 242 -14.62 -19.02 -2.20
N LEU A 243 -14.10 -20.22 -1.96
CA LEU A 243 -13.44 -20.60 -0.72
C LEU A 243 -12.10 -21.25 -1.03
N ALA A 244 -11.05 -20.89 -0.27
CA ALA A 244 -9.74 -21.50 -0.37
C ALA A 244 -9.29 -22.00 1.01
N GLN A 245 -9.06 -23.31 1.13
CA GLN A 245 -8.53 -23.91 2.34
C GLN A 245 -7.00 -23.90 2.32
N GLY A 246 -6.38 -23.44 3.41
CA GLY A 246 -4.95 -23.54 3.63
C GLY A 246 -4.55 -24.86 4.32
N LYS A 247 -3.24 -25.04 4.55
CA LYS A 247 -2.72 -26.15 5.39
C LYS A 247 -3.12 -26.02 6.87
N GLY A 248 -3.44 -24.82 7.33
CA GLY A 248 -3.84 -24.50 8.71
C GLY A 248 -5.36 -24.55 8.95
N PRO A 249 -5.84 -24.09 10.11
CA PRO A 249 -7.25 -24.14 10.51
C PRO A 249 -8.14 -23.10 9.80
N GLY A 250 -7.57 -22.21 9.01
CA GLY A 250 -8.28 -21.10 8.36
C GLY A 250 -8.77 -21.43 6.96
N VAL A 251 -9.88 -20.79 6.60
CA VAL A 251 -10.46 -20.75 5.26
C VAL A 251 -10.49 -19.28 4.82
N ALA A 252 -9.95 -18.98 3.64
CA ALA A 252 -10.13 -17.71 2.99
C ALA A 252 -11.44 -17.75 2.18
N VAL A 253 -12.29 -16.75 2.38
CA VAL A 253 -13.59 -16.64 1.74
C VAL A 253 -13.60 -15.38 0.90
N GLY A 254 -13.63 -15.53 -0.41
CA GLY A 254 -13.83 -14.43 -1.35
C GLY A 254 -15.28 -13.95 -1.29
N LEU A 255 -15.46 -12.65 -1.29
CA LEU A 255 -16.76 -12.00 -1.17
C LEU A 255 -16.88 -10.89 -2.22
N GLN A 256 -18.10 -10.59 -2.62
CA GLN A 256 -18.41 -9.50 -3.53
C GLN A 256 -19.50 -8.62 -2.93
N ALA A 257 -19.28 -7.30 -2.92
CA ALA A 257 -20.24 -6.26 -2.59
C ALA A 257 -20.32 -5.30 -3.78
N GLY A 258 -21.42 -5.26 -4.51
CA GLY A 258 -21.47 -4.56 -5.80
C GLY A 258 -20.39 -5.08 -6.76
N SER A 259 -19.55 -4.21 -7.31
CA SER A 259 -18.36 -4.61 -8.07
C SER A 259 -17.11 -4.81 -7.20
N ALA A 260 -17.15 -4.37 -5.94
CA ALA A 260 -16.00 -4.46 -5.04
C ALA A 260 -15.82 -5.89 -4.52
N ARG A 261 -14.55 -6.30 -4.48
CA ARG A 261 -14.16 -7.60 -3.91
C ARG A 261 -13.73 -7.40 -2.47
N LEU A 262 -14.17 -8.30 -1.61
CA LEU A 262 -13.76 -8.40 -0.22
C LEU A 262 -13.18 -9.78 0.05
N LEU A 263 -12.44 -9.89 1.14
CA LEU A 263 -11.86 -11.15 1.58
C LEU A 263 -12.10 -11.29 3.09
N ALA A 264 -12.63 -12.44 3.50
CA ALA A 264 -12.73 -12.80 4.91
C ALA A 264 -11.86 -14.03 5.19
N ARG A 265 -11.37 -14.12 6.41
CA ARG A 265 -10.67 -15.29 6.91
C ARG A 265 -11.35 -15.82 8.14
N VAL A 266 -11.95 -16.99 8.01
CA VAL A 266 -12.68 -17.67 9.09
C VAL A 266 -12.04 -19.03 9.42
N THR A 267 -12.42 -19.63 10.55
CA THR A 267 -12.00 -21.01 10.86
C THR A 267 -12.79 -22.02 10.02
N ARG A 268 -12.24 -23.22 9.80
CA ARG A 268 -13.01 -24.30 9.14
C ARG A 268 -14.31 -24.61 9.88
N ARG A 269 -14.28 -24.55 11.22
CA ARG A 269 -15.48 -24.77 12.04
C ARG A 269 -16.54 -23.69 11.77
N SER A 270 -16.14 -22.42 11.67
CA SER A 270 -17.08 -21.33 11.35
C SER A 270 -17.63 -21.46 9.93
N ALA A 271 -16.77 -21.82 8.96
CA ALA A 271 -17.21 -22.02 7.58
C ALA A 271 -18.22 -23.16 7.48
N ALA A 272 -18.01 -24.26 8.20
CA ALA A 272 -18.95 -25.37 8.26
C ALA A 272 -20.25 -25.00 8.98
N ALA A 273 -20.17 -24.28 10.12
CA ALA A 273 -21.36 -23.85 10.87
C ALA A 273 -22.25 -22.87 10.08
N LEU A 274 -21.66 -22.05 9.22
CA LEU A 274 -22.37 -21.12 8.33
C LEU A 274 -22.74 -21.78 6.98
N GLU A 275 -22.38 -23.06 6.78
CA GLU A 275 -22.59 -23.78 5.52
C GLU A 275 -22.13 -23.01 4.29
N LEU A 276 -20.93 -22.34 4.40
CA LEU A 276 -20.48 -21.43 3.37
C LEU A 276 -20.26 -22.14 2.03
N LYS A 277 -20.88 -21.61 0.99
CA LYS A 277 -20.75 -22.10 -0.39
C LYS A 277 -20.74 -20.93 -1.37
N GLU A 278 -20.15 -21.13 -2.53
CA GLU A 278 -20.14 -20.17 -3.61
C GLU A 278 -21.57 -19.80 -4.03
N GLY A 279 -21.79 -18.51 -4.28
CA GLY A 279 -23.10 -17.96 -4.63
C GLY A 279 -24.01 -17.59 -3.46
N GLN A 280 -23.63 -17.95 -2.22
CA GLN A 280 -24.44 -17.65 -1.02
C GLN A 280 -24.41 -16.16 -0.70
N GLU A 281 -25.59 -15.60 -0.39
CA GLU A 281 -25.74 -14.24 0.13
C GLU A 281 -25.65 -14.25 1.64
N ILE A 282 -24.78 -13.42 2.19
CA ILE A 282 -24.48 -13.30 3.63
C ILE A 282 -24.10 -11.86 3.97
N PHE A 283 -23.76 -11.60 5.20
CA PHE A 283 -23.33 -10.29 5.67
C PHE A 283 -21.85 -10.32 6.09
N ALA A 284 -21.09 -9.33 5.62
CA ALA A 284 -19.75 -9.02 6.09
C ALA A 284 -19.84 -7.89 7.12
N ILE A 285 -19.26 -8.11 8.29
CA ILE A 285 -19.29 -7.19 9.43
C ILE A 285 -17.86 -6.74 9.69
N ILE A 286 -17.64 -5.44 9.73
CA ILE A 286 -16.33 -4.82 9.95
C ILE A 286 -16.46 -3.76 11.03
N LYS A 287 -15.66 -3.86 12.10
CA LYS A 287 -15.59 -2.77 13.07
C LYS A 287 -14.90 -1.56 12.44
N ALA A 288 -15.44 -0.36 12.67
CA ALA A 288 -14.77 0.87 12.23
C ALA A 288 -13.33 0.95 12.76
N THR A 289 -13.12 0.60 14.03
CA THR A 289 -11.82 0.62 14.71
C THR A 289 -10.84 -0.50 14.26
N ALA A 290 -11.26 -1.44 13.44
CA ALA A 290 -10.37 -2.46 12.89
C ALA A 290 -9.51 -1.91 11.73
N VAL A 291 -9.99 -0.87 11.05
CA VAL A 291 -9.23 -0.19 10.01
C VAL A 291 -8.30 0.83 10.66
N ALA A 292 -7.02 0.53 10.68
CA ALA A 292 -6.03 1.43 11.26
C ALA A 292 -5.70 2.58 10.29
N ARG A 293 -5.23 3.73 10.83
CA ARG A 293 -4.85 4.88 10.01
C ARG A 293 -3.80 4.54 8.95
N ARG A 294 -2.86 3.66 9.27
CA ARG A 294 -1.84 3.15 8.35
C ARG A 294 -2.40 2.38 7.15
N ASP A 295 -3.63 1.86 7.25
CA ASP A 295 -4.33 1.13 6.19
C ASP A 295 -5.12 2.06 5.25
N ILE A 296 -4.99 3.38 5.44
CA ILE A 296 -5.69 4.40 4.67
C ILE A 296 -4.66 5.19 3.87
N GLY A 297 -4.82 5.22 2.55
CA GLY A 297 -4.03 5.99 1.61
C GLY A 297 -4.89 7.01 0.86
N HIS A 298 -4.24 8.04 0.34
CA HIS A 298 -4.88 9.07 -0.47
C HIS A 298 -4.45 8.91 -1.94
N SER A 299 -5.33 9.28 -2.86
CA SER A 299 -5.08 9.30 -4.31
C SER A 299 -5.35 10.69 -4.86
#